data_19da5eb4cee6582e2f7b3f2528f4c45d
#
_entry.id   19da5eb4cee6582e2f7b3f2528f4c45d
#
_cell.length_a   1.000
_cell.length_b   1.000
_cell.length_c   1.000
_cell.angle_alpha   90.00
_cell.angle_beta   90.00
_cell.angle_gamma   90.00
#
_symmetry.space_group_name_H-M   'P 1'
#
loop_
_entity.id
_entity.type
_entity.pdbx_description
1 polymer ?
#
loop_
_entity_poly.entity_id
_entity_poly.type
_entity_poly.pdbx_seq_one_letter_code
_entity_poly.pdbx_strand_id
1 'polypeptide(L)'
;MSKSKIPQVLTIAGSDSGGGAGIQADLKTFQERDVFGMSVITAITAQNTTGVQGVHPVPIEMVKQQWTSVLSDFNVAAIKTGMLVNGEYMKAVAEVYKEVASIPLVIDPVMIAKGGHPLMEKSAVSVMREILAPLAMVITPNIPEAEALADMSISSKEDMVKAAERLQEKGCRNIVIKGGHAVDESHADDLLMLENGEQIWLRSERIDTKETHGTGCTFAACIAAELGKGHSVEESVRTAKKFIQAAIRSHLGIGHGHGPTNHWAYRKEHE
;
A
#
# COMPACT_ATOMS: atom_id res chain seq x y z
N MET A 1 19.57 29.42 -9.36
CA MET A 1 19.44 27.97 -9.11
C MET A 1 18.04 27.72 -8.59
N SER A 2 17.17 27.09 -9.37
CA SER A 2 15.85 26.65 -8.92
C SER A 2 16.07 25.61 -7.81
N LYS A 3 15.64 25.91 -6.58
CA LYS A 3 15.59 24.88 -5.52
C LYS A 3 14.69 23.77 -6.03
N SER A 4 15.24 22.54 -6.21
CA SER A 4 14.40 21.38 -6.52
C SER A 4 13.36 21.30 -5.41
N LYS A 5 12.08 21.46 -5.76
CA LYS A 5 11.00 21.30 -4.79
C LYS A 5 10.97 19.86 -4.36
N ILE A 6 11.14 19.60 -3.06
CA ILE A 6 10.97 18.26 -2.48
C ILE A 6 9.54 17.79 -2.78
N PRO A 7 9.33 16.63 -3.42
CA PRO A 7 7.99 16.10 -3.66
C PRO A 7 7.27 15.84 -2.34
N GLN A 8 5.97 16.10 -2.31
CA GLN A 8 5.12 16.00 -1.12
C GLN A 8 4.11 14.88 -1.34
N VAL A 9 4.08 13.88 -0.46
CA VAL A 9 3.26 12.67 -0.63
C VAL A 9 2.39 12.49 0.61
N LEU A 10 1.10 12.21 0.38
CA LEU A 10 0.10 12.03 1.43
C LEU A 10 -0.24 10.56 1.61
N THR A 11 -0.23 10.06 2.85
CA THR A 11 -0.85 8.78 3.19
C THR A 11 -2.17 8.97 3.94
N ILE A 12 -3.15 8.12 3.64
CA ILE A 12 -4.46 8.07 4.29
C ILE A 12 -4.64 6.66 4.82
N ALA A 13 -4.40 6.46 6.11
CA ALA A 13 -4.41 5.13 6.71
C ALA A 13 -4.58 5.17 8.23
N GLY A 14 -4.74 4.01 8.83
CA GLY A 14 -4.66 3.84 10.27
C GLY A 14 -3.24 4.02 10.80
N SER A 15 -3.16 4.39 12.08
CA SER A 15 -1.92 4.48 12.84
C SER A 15 -1.58 3.13 13.47
N ASP A 16 -0.32 2.70 13.40
CA ASP A 16 0.23 1.56 14.15
C ASP A 16 1.13 2.09 15.28
N SER A 17 0.67 1.95 16.54
CA SER A 17 1.43 2.39 17.71
C SER A 17 2.78 1.68 17.88
N GLY A 18 2.90 0.44 17.35
CA GLY A 18 4.15 -0.31 17.29
C GLY A 18 5.13 0.18 16.22
N GLY A 19 4.65 1.04 15.30
CA GLY A 19 5.48 1.74 14.32
C GLY A 19 5.93 0.90 13.13
N GLY A 20 5.43 -0.33 12.96
CA GLY A 20 5.85 -1.26 11.91
C GLY A 20 5.01 -1.21 10.64
N ALA A 21 3.77 -0.71 10.73
CA ALA A 21 2.82 -0.64 9.62
C ALA A 21 2.08 0.71 9.62
N GLY A 22 0.98 0.81 8.87
CA GLY A 22 0.14 1.99 8.80
C GLY A 22 0.90 3.26 8.41
N ILE A 23 0.40 4.41 8.85
CA ILE A 23 1.04 5.71 8.53
C ILE A 23 2.51 5.76 8.97
N GLN A 24 2.91 5.04 10.02
CA GLN A 24 4.28 5.04 10.51
C GLN A 24 5.23 4.37 9.52
N ALA A 25 4.86 3.23 8.95
CA ALA A 25 5.63 2.59 7.89
C ALA A 25 5.67 3.47 6.62
N ASP A 26 4.53 4.10 6.29
CA ASP A 26 4.42 4.97 5.13
C ASP A 26 5.36 6.18 5.25
N LEU A 27 5.32 6.90 6.39
CA LEU A 27 6.16 8.07 6.63
C LEU A 27 7.65 7.73 6.69
N LYS A 28 8.02 6.58 7.30
CA LYS A 28 9.40 6.08 7.26
C LYS A 28 9.85 5.80 5.83
N THR A 29 9.00 5.18 5.02
CA THR A 29 9.27 4.91 3.61
C THR A 29 9.42 6.21 2.82
N PHE A 30 8.54 7.17 3.02
CA PHE A 30 8.61 8.48 2.37
C PHE A 30 9.93 9.19 2.69
N GLN A 31 10.34 9.19 3.98
CA GLN A 31 11.62 9.76 4.41
C GLN A 31 12.82 9.07 3.73
N GLU A 32 12.82 7.74 3.69
CA GLU A 32 13.89 6.96 3.04
C GLU A 32 13.86 7.08 1.50
N ARG A 33 12.77 7.55 0.92
CA ARG A 33 12.64 7.84 -0.52
C ARG A 33 12.77 9.32 -0.87
N ASP A 34 13.27 10.16 0.07
CA ASP A 34 13.55 11.58 -0.12
C ASP A 34 12.31 12.40 -0.57
N VAL A 35 11.12 12.07 -0.07
CA VAL A 35 9.90 12.85 -0.23
C VAL A 35 9.37 13.32 1.11
N PHE A 36 8.71 14.48 1.14
CA PHE A 36 8.07 14.99 2.34
C PHE A 36 6.73 14.27 2.56
N GLY A 37 6.65 13.48 3.64
CA GLY A 37 5.48 12.69 3.99
C GLY A 37 4.48 13.45 4.86
N MET A 38 3.20 13.40 4.48
CA MET A 38 2.06 13.90 5.25
C MET A 38 1.09 12.76 5.52
N SER A 39 0.19 12.92 6.50
CA SER A 39 -0.76 11.85 6.85
C SER A 39 -2.15 12.38 7.18
N VAL A 40 -3.16 11.59 6.78
CA VAL A 40 -4.55 11.63 7.25
C VAL A 40 -4.81 10.33 8.00
N ILE A 41 -5.15 10.43 9.28
CA ILE A 41 -5.32 9.27 10.16
C ILE A 41 -6.79 8.84 10.13
N THR A 42 -7.04 7.59 9.76
CA THR A 42 -8.39 6.99 9.71
C THR A 42 -8.78 6.26 10.99
N ALA A 43 -7.81 5.70 11.69
CA ALA A 43 -8.00 5.05 12.98
C ALA A 43 -6.70 5.07 13.80
N ILE A 44 -6.84 5.06 15.11
CA ILE A 44 -5.75 4.88 16.06
C ILE A 44 -5.80 3.43 16.53
N THR A 45 -4.66 2.72 16.54
CA THR A 45 -4.58 1.37 17.08
C THR A 45 -3.75 1.30 18.36
N ALA A 46 -4.12 0.41 19.25
CA ALA A 46 -3.23 -0.14 20.25
C ALA A 46 -2.68 -1.45 19.67
N GLN A 47 -1.45 -1.40 19.18
CA GLN A 47 -0.84 -2.48 18.40
C GLN A 47 0.64 -2.60 18.69
N ASN A 48 1.15 -3.82 18.64
CA ASN A 48 2.56 -4.15 18.76
C ASN A 48 2.88 -5.37 17.87
N THR A 49 4.11 -5.91 17.96
CA THR A 49 4.54 -7.06 17.14
C THR A 49 3.76 -8.35 17.39
N THR A 50 3.04 -8.46 18.52
CA THR A 50 2.26 -9.64 18.86
C THR A 50 0.80 -9.58 18.42
N GLY A 51 0.31 -8.39 17.99
CA GLY A 51 -1.04 -8.23 17.45
C GLY A 51 -1.68 -6.87 17.73
N VAL A 52 -2.97 -6.79 17.39
CA VAL A 52 -3.82 -5.60 17.59
C VAL A 52 -4.68 -5.81 18.83
N GLN A 53 -4.50 -4.97 19.86
CA GLN A 53 -5.23 -5.03 21.13
C GLN A 53 -6.46 -4.12 21.12
N GLY A 54 -6.48 -3.09 20.26
CA GLY A 54 -7.62 -2.18 20.16
C GLY A 54 -7.54 -1.31 18.91
N VAL A 55 -8.71 -0.89 18.42
CA VAL A 55 -8.84 0.01 17.27
C VAL A 55 -9.87 1.08 17.64
N HIS A 56 -9.52 2.34 17.47
CA HIS A 56 -10.42 3.48 17.63
C HIS A 56 -10.51 4.25 16.31
N PRO A 57 -11.64 4.16 15.59
CA PRO A 57 -11.85 4.93 14.37
C PRO A 57 -11.84 6.44 14.63
N VAL A 58 -11.18 7.20 13.81
CA VAL A 58 -11.26 8.67 13.81
C VAL A 58 -12.58 9.06 13.12
N PRO A 59 -13.40 9.96 13.69
CA PRO A 59 -14.65 10.37 13.05
C PRO A 59 -14.43 10.84 11.60
N ILE A 60 -15.31 10.43 10.68
CA ILE A 60 -15.18 10.71 9.24
C ILE A 60 -15.03 12.21 8.97
N GLU A 61 -15.76 13.04 9.70
CA GLU A 61 -15.63 14.50 9.56
C GLU A 61 -14.22 14.99 9.90
N MET A 62 -13.56 14.40 10.91
CA MET A 62 -12.19 14.72 11.23
C MET A 62 -11.21 14.20 10.15
N VAL A 63 -11.49 13.05 9.56
CA VAL A 63 -10.72 12.55 8.41
C VAL A 63 -10.79 13.52 7.23
N LYS A 64 -12.01 14.01 6.90
CA LYS A 64 -12.22 15.03 5.87
C LYS A 64 -11.50 16.35 6.20
N GLN A 65 -11.56 16.79 7.46
CA GLN A 65 -10.89 18.01 7.92
C GLN A 65 -9.36 17.90 7.80
N GLN A 66 -8.75 16.78 8.20
CA GLN A 66 -7.31 16.54 8.02
C GLN A 66 -6.93 16.65 6.54
N TRP A 67 -7.70 16.01 5.66
CA TRP A 67 -7.47 16.05 4.22
C TRP A 67 -7.55 17.47 3.66
N THR A 68 -8.64 18.18 3.95
CA THR A 68 -8.82 19.59 3.52
C THR A 68 -7.68 20.48 4.02
N SER A 69 -7.27 20.30 5.28
CA SER A 69 -6.16 21.05 5.87
C SER A 69 -4.84 20.84 5.11
N VAL A 70 -4.54 19.59 4.71
CA VAL A 70 -3.35 19.29 3.92
C VAL A 70 -3.46 19.87 2.51
N LEU A 71 -4.57 19.63 1.81
CA LEU A 71 -4.72 20.07 0.42
C LEU A 71 -4.78 21.59 0.25
N SER A 72 -5.22 22.33 1.29
CA SER A 72 -5.29 23.79 1.22
C SER A 72 -3.93 24.49 1.31
N ASP A 73 -2.88 23.81 1.76
CA ASP A 73 -1.55 24.40 2.00
C ASP A 73 -0.42 23.71 1.21
N PHE A 74 -0.51 22.39 0.99
CA PHE A 74 0.56 21.59 0.41
C PHE A 74 0.31 21.23 -1.06
N ASN A 75 1.40 21.13 -1.84
CA ASN A 75 1.36 20.67 -3.23
C ASN A 75 1.54 19.17 -3.28
N VAL A 76 0.47 18.42 -3.01
CA VAL A 76 0.49 16.95 -2.98
C VAL A 76 0.79 16.39 -4.36
N ALA A 77 1.87 15.63 -4.50
CA ALA A 77 2.33 15.03 -5.75
C ALA A 77 1.87 13.58 -5.95
N ALA A 78 1.55 12.87 -4.88
CA ALA A 78 0.96 11.53 -4.90
C ALA A 78 0.22 11.24 -3.59
N ILE A 79 -0.76 10.35 -3.65
CA ILE A 79 -1.57 9.92 -2.51
C ILE A 79 -1.49 8.40 -2.40
N LYS A 80 -1.39 7.88 -1.18
CA LYS A 80 -1.50 6.45 -0.86
C LYS A 80 -2.62 6.23 0.12
N THR A 81 -3.45 5.20 -0.10
CA THR A 81 -4.38 4.72 0.94
C THR A 81 -3.94 3.37 1.48
N GLY A 82 -4.11 3.18 2.78
CA GLY A 82 -3.96 1.89 3.45
C GLY A 82 -5.27 1.45 4.12
N MET A 83 -5.25 1.09 5.41
CA MET A 83 -6.43 0.68 6.15
C MET A 83 -7.48 1.80 6.23
N LEU A 84 -8.66 1.57 5.66
CA LEU A 84 -9.81 2.47 5.62
C LEU A 84 -11.01 1.87 6.38
N VAL A 85 -10.86 1.54 7.61
CA VAL A 85 -11.85 1.05 8.59
C VAL A 85 -13.03 0.26 8.00
N ASN A 86 -13.88 0.90 7.15
CA ASN A 86 -15.06 0.29 6.53
C ASN A 86 -15.46 1.03 5.23
N GLY A 87 -16.57 0.60 4.60
CA GLY A 87 -17.05 1.16 3.34
C GLY A 87 -17.45 2.64 3.39
N GLU A 88 -17.82 3.18 4.55
CA GLU A 88 -18.16 4.60 4.68
C GLU A 88 -16.92 5.48 4.56
N TYR A 89 -15.80 5.06 5.17
CA TYR A 89 -14.52 5.74 5.01
C TYR A 89 -14.02 5.68 3.56
N MET A 90 -14.19 4.55 2.88
CA MET A 90 -13.83 4.40 1.46
C MET A 90 -14.65 5.34 0.58
N LYS A 91 -15.95 5.47 0.82
CA LYS A 91 -16.83 6.42 0.11
C LYS A 91 -16.41 7.87 0.37
N ALA A 92 -16.12 8.22 1.63
CA ALA A 92 -15.66 9.55 2.00
C ALA A 92 -14.32 9.90 1.33
N VAL A 93 -13.37 8.96 1.29
CA VAL A 93 -12.09 9.12 0.58
C VAL A 93 -12.31 9.29 -0.92
N ALA A 94 -13.17 8.46 -1.53
CA ALA A 94 -13.50 8.54 -2.95
C ALA A 94 -14.17 9.87 -3.32
N GLU A 95 -15.04 10.40 -2.45
CA GLU A 95 -15.69 11.69 -2.63
C GLU A 95 -14.67 12.84 -2.70
N VAL A 96 -13.81 12.94 -1.68
CA VAL A 96 -12.80 14.01 -1.63
C VAL A 96 -11.75 13.84 -2.74
N TYR A 97 -11.36 12.61 -3.07
CA TYR A 97 -10.38 12.37 -4.12
C TYR A 97 -10.83 12.86 -5.50
N LYS A 98 -12.14 12.84 -5.80
CA LYS A 98 -12.68 13.36 -7.08
C LYS A 98 -12.31 14.82 -7.34
N GLU A 99 -12.12 15.61 -6.30
CA GLU A 99 -11.71 17.03 -6.42
C GLU A 99 -10.24 17.17 -6.83
N VAL A 100 -9.44 16.12 -6.64
CA VAL A 100 -7.99 16.10 -6.89
C VAL A 100 -7.57 14.91 -7.76
N ALA A 101 -8.45 14.41 -8.62
CA ALA A 101 -8.29 13.19 -9.41
C ALA A 101 -7.08 13.19 -10.39
N SER A 102 -6.42 14.35 -10.58
CA SER A 102 -5.17 14.44 -11.33
C SER A 102 -3.94 13.97 -10.53
N ILE A 103 -4.06 13.86 -9.20
CA ILE A 103 -2.97 13.40 -8.33
C ILE A 103 -2.93 11.86 -8.38
N PRO A 104 -1.78 11.22 -8.66
CA PRO A 104 -1.66 9.77 -8.64
C PRO A 104 -2.11 9.17 -7.30
N LEU A 105 -3.00 8.17 -7.36
CA LEU A 105 -3.50 7.44 -6.19
C LEU A 105 -3.00 6.00 -6.21
N VAL A 106 -2.32 5.60 -5.13
CA VAL A 106 -1.91 4.22 -4.88
C VAL A 106 -2.79 3.63 -3.78
N ILE A 107 -3.44 2.50 -4.06
CA ILE A 107 -4.31 1.82 -3.09
C ILE A 107 -3.67 0.50 -2.65
N ASP A 108 -3.36 0.39 -1.35
CA ASP A 108 -3.11 -0.88 -0.69
C ASP A 108 -4.43 -1.36 -0.07
N PRO A 109 -5.10 -2.39 -0.66
CA PRO A 109 -6.45 -2.78 -0.26
C PRO A 109 -6.44 -3.68 0.97
N VAL A 110 -5.94 -3.17 2.08
CA VAL A 110 -5.72 -3.92 3.33
C VAL A 110 -7.02 -4.50 3.87
N MET A 111 -7.15 -5.84 3.83
CA MET A 111 -8.34 -6.55 4.32
C MET A 111 -8.12 -7.29 5.65
N ILE A 112 -6.89 -7.73 5.90
CA ILE A 112 -6.52 -8.55 7.06
C ILE A 112 -5.21 -8.02 7.66
N ALA A 113 -5.19 -7.83 8.99
CA ALA A 113 -3.96 -7.50 9.70
C ALA A 113 -2.99 -8.69 9.73
N LYS A 114 -1.70 -8.41 9.88
CA LYS A 114 -0.71 -9.45 10.20
C LYS A 114 -1.13 -10.12 11.53
N GLY A 115 -1.27 -11.43 11.52
CA GLY A 115 -1.86 -12.18 12.65
C GLY A 115 -3.31 -12.62 12.44
N GLY A 116 -3.91 -12.35 11.25
CA GLY A 116 -5.20 -12.90 10.84
C GLY A 116 -6.43 -12.14 11.34
N HIS A 117 -6.25 -10.99 12.01
CA HIS A 117 -7.39 -10.17 12.45
C HIS A 117 -8.05 -9.50 11.24
N PRO A 118 -9.36 -9.71 10.96
CA PRO A 118 -10.04 -9.05 9.85
C PRO A 118 -10.10 -7.54 10.10
N LEU A 119 -9.60 -6.77 9.15
CA LEU A 119 -9.64 -5.29 9.16
C LEU A 119 -10.74 -4.74 8.26
N MET A 120 -11.36 -5.60 7.44
CA MET A 120 -12.39 -5.21 6.50
C MET A 120 -13.57 -6.18 6.57
N GLU A 121 -14.78 -5.66 6.69
CA GLU A 121 -16.01 -6.44 6.60
C GLU A 121 -16.29 -6.85 5.14
N LYS A 122 -16.98 -7.99 4.95
CA LYS A 122 -17.36 -8.46 3.60
C LYS A 122 -18.14 -7.41 2.78
N SER A 123 -19.00 -6.63 3.44
CA SER A 123 -19.73 -5.52 2.83
C SER A 123 -18.84 -4.42 2.27
N ALA A 124 -17.66 -4.21 2.86
CA ALA A 124 -16.71 -3.19 2.44
C ALA A 124 -15.88 -3.62 1.21
N VAL A 125 -15.77 -4.93 0.93
CA VAL A 125 -15.07 -5.44 -0.26
C VAL A 125 -15.73 -4.96 -1.55
N SER A 126 -17.08 -4.93 -1.60
CA SER A 126 -17.80 -4.41 -2.77
C SER A 126 -17.56 -2.91 -2.96
N VAL A 127 -17.51 -2.14 -1.88
CA VAL A 127 -17.22 -0.70 -1.93
C VAL A 127 -15.77 -0.46 -2.41
N MET A 128 -14.81 -1.25 -1.92
CA MET A 128 -13.43 -1.20 -2.40
C MET A 128 -13.40 -1.47 -3.91
N ARG A 129 -13.99 -2.57 -4.36
CA ARG A 129 -13.97 -3.03 -5.75
C ARG A 129 -14.66 -2.09 -6.73
N GLU A 130 -15.82 -1.53 -6.34
CA GLU A 130 -16.70 -0.82 -7.28
C GLU A 130 -16.57 0.72 -7.20
N ILE A 131 -16.08 1.23 -6.07
CA ILE A 131 -16.03 2.69 -5.84
C ILE A 131 -14.59 3.19 -5.74
N LEU A 132 -13.74 2.55 -4.94
CA LEU A 132 -12.42 3.10 -4.65
C LEU A 132 -11.34 2.60 -5.61
N ALA A 133 -11.28 1.29 -5.87
CA ALA A 133 -10.25 0.69 -6.72
C ALA A 133 -10.21 1.26 -8.15
N PRO A 134 -11.35 1.59 -8.81
CA PRO A 134 -11.34 2.23 -10.13
C PRO A 134 -10.70 3.63 -10.17
N LEU A 135 -10.54 4.27 -9.02
CA LEU A 135 -9.89 5.59 -8.92
C LEU A 135 -8.36 5.49 -8.88
N ALA A 136 -7.83 4.29 -8.59
CA ALA A 136 -6.41 4.07 -8.42
C ALA A 136 -5.63 4.21 -9.72
N MET A 137 -4.49 4.93 -9.67
CA MET A 137 -3.45 4.77 -10.68
C MET A 137 -2.79 3.39 -10.54
N VAL A 138 -2.55 2.94 -9.30
CA VAL A 138 -2.00 1.60 -9.00
C VAL A 138 -2.72 1.02 -7.79
N ILE A 139 -3.18 -0.24 -7.90
CA ILE A 139 -3.68 -1.03 -6.77
C ILE A 139 -2.75 -2.21 -6.49
N THR A 140 -2.47 -2.51 -5.21
CA THR A 140 -1.43 -3.48 -4.81
C THR A 140 -1.96 -4.64 -3.95
N PRO A 141 -2.95 -5.43 -4.41
CA PRO A 141 -3.47 -6.55 -3.63
C PRO A 141 -2.43 -7.68 -3.49
N ASN A 142 -2.44 -8.37 -2.34
CA ASN A 142 -1.89 -9.71 -2.22
C ASN A 142 -2.85 -10.74 -2.83
N ILE A 143 -2.47 -12.03 -2.90
CA ILE A 143 -3.30 -13.07 -3.52
C ILE A 143 -4.70 -13.15 -2.87
N PRO A 144 -4.87 -13.27 -1.54
CA PRO A 144 -6.20 -13.29 -0.91
C PRO A 144 -7.04 -12.02 -1.19
N GLU A 145 -6.40 -10.85 -1.23
CA GLU A 145 -7.06 -9.59 -1.55
C GLU A 145 -7.48 -9.54 -3.03
N ALA A 146 -6.62 -10.04 -3.93
CA ALA A 146 -6.93 -10.13 -5.36
C ALA A 146 -8.09 -11.12 -5.63
N GLU A 147 -8.11 -12.27 -4.95
CA GLU A 147 -9.23 -13.23 -5.01
C GLU A 147 -10.55 -12.58 -4.60
N ALA A 148 -10.56 -11.86 -3.47
CA ALA A 148 -11.75 -11.17 -2.98
C ALA A 148 -12.22 -10.05 -3.93
N LEU A 149 -11.29 -9.28 -4.50
CA LEU A 149 -11.60 -8.17 -5.41
C LEU A 149 -12.02 -8.67 -6.80
N ALA A 150 -11.36 -9.71 -7.33
CA ALA A 150 -11.66 -10.28 -8.64
C ALA A 150 -12.82 -11.30 -8.61
N ASP A 151 -13.28 -11.69 -7.40
CA ASP A 151 -14.30 -12.71 -7.19
C ASP A 151 -13.95 -14.03 -7.91
N MET A 152 -12.72 -14.53 -7.65
CA MET A 152 -12.21 -15.79 -8.18
C MET A 152 -11.06 -16.32 -7.33
N SER A 153 -10.82 -17.63 -7.37
CA SER A 153 -9.64 -18.24 -6.74
C SER A 153 -8.40 -18.09 -7.61
N ILE A 154 -7.24 -17.95 -6.96
CA ILE A 154 -5.92 -17.83 -7.60
C ILE A 154 -5.03 -18.97 -7.11
N SER A 155 -4.74 -19.95 -7.97
CA SER A 155 -3.89 -21.10 -7.67
C SER A 155 -2.67 -21.21 -8.58
N SER A 156 -2.57 -20.37 -9.61
CA SER A 156 -1.51 -20.37 -10.60
C SER A 156 -1.13 -18.95 -11.05
N LYS A 157 -0.03 -18.82 -11.80
CA LYS A 157 0.36 -17.54 -12.44
C LYS A 157 -0.68 -17.11 -13.48
N GLU A 158 -1.28 -18.05 -14.19
CA GLU A 158 -2.35 -17.80 -15.16
C GLU A 158 -3.60 -17.24 -14.47
N ASP A 159 -3.91 -17.70 -13.25
CA ASP A 159 -5.02 -17.15 -12.48
C ASP A 159 -4.72 -15.75 -11.96
N MET A 160 -3.45 -15.44 -11.61
CA MET A 160 -3.06 -14.06 -11.29
C MET A 160 -3.29 -13.11 -12.47
N VAL A 161 -2.96 -13.54 -13.69
CA VAL A 161 -3.21 -12.75 -14.91
C VAL A 161 -4.71 -12.52 -15.09
N LYS A 162 -5.53 -13.57 -15.03
CA LYS A 162 -7.00 -13.47 -15.15
C LYS A 162 -7.61 -12.58 -14.08
N ALA A 163 -7.10 -12.64 -12.83
CA ALA A 163 -7.56 -11.76 -11.76
C ALA A 163 -7.23 -10.31 -12.06
N ALA A 164 -6.03 -10.02 -12.55
CA ALA A 164 -5.64 -8.67 -12.96
C ALA A 164 -6.50 -8.14 -14.11
N GLU A 165 -6.75 -8.96 -15.14
CA GLU A 165 -7.65 -8.64 -16.26
C GLU A 165 -9.07 -8.30 -15.78
N ARG A 166 -9.65 -9.11 -14.87
CA ARG A 166 -10.95 -8.83 -14.25
C ARG A 166 -10.97 -7.51 -13.48
N LEU A 167 -9.87 -7.15 -12.81
CA LEU A 167 -9.77 -5.87 -12.13
C LEU A 167 -9.66 -4.71 -13.12
N GLN A 168 -8.98 -4.89 -14.25
CA GLN A 168 -8.98 -3.89 -15.33
C GLN A 168 -10.38 -3.68 -15.93
N GLU A 169 -11.13 -4.76 -16.19
CA GLU A 169 -12.53 -4.68 -16.65
C GLU A 169 -13.44 -3.89 -15.68
N LYS A 170 -13.08 -3.86 -14.38
CA LYS A 170 -13.74 -3.07 -13.34
C LYS A 170 -13.23 -1.63 -13.22
N GLY A 171 -12.29 -1.22 -14.07
CA GLY A 171 -11.77 0.13 -14.16
C GLY A 171 -10.45 0.37 -13.43
N CYS A 172 -9.82 -0.64 -12.82
CA CYS A 172 -8.48 -0.49 -12.27
C CYS A 172 -7.47 -0.31 -13.40
N ARG A 173 -6.60 0.71 -13.30
CA ARG A 173 -5.65 1.05 -14.39
C ARG A 173 -4.42 0.15 -14.38
N ASN A 174 -3.66 0.15 -13.30
CA ASN A 174 -2.48 -0.69 -13.14
C ASN A 174 -2.62 -1.54 -11.87
N ILE A 175 -2.33 -2.82 -11.96
CA ILE A 175 -2.53 -3.78 -10.87
C ILE A 175 -1.22 -4.47 -10.53
N VAL A 176 -0.85 -4.50 -9.26
CA VAL A 176 0.27 -5.31 -8.76
C VAL A 176 -0.28 -6.40 -7.87
N ILE A 177 -0.34 -7.64 -8.35
CA ILE A 177 -0.68 -8.79 -7.50
C ILE A 177 0.60 -9.33 -6.86
N LYS A 178 0.67 -9.21 -5.52
CA LYS A 178 1.85 -9.61 -4.73
C LYS A 178 1.85 -11.14 -4.51
N GLY A 179 2.86 -11.83 -5.05
CA GLY A 179 2.97 -13.30 -5.02
C GLY A 179 3.53 -13.89 -3.72
N GLY A 180 3.79 -13.10 -2.70
CA GLY A 180 4.36 -13.59 -1.43
C GLY A 180 3.55 -14.66 -0.69
N HIS A 181 2.30 -14.92 -1.11
CA HIS A 181 1.41 -15.98 -0.61
C HIS A 181 1.20 -17.10 -1.64
N ALA A 182 1.99 -17.13 -2.73
CA ALA A 182 1.87 -18.14 -3.77
C ALA A 182 2.32 -19.53 -3.29
N VAL A 183 1.84 -20.55 -3.99
CA VAL A 183 2.12 -21.98 -3.72
C VAL A 183 3.57 -22.36 -4.01
N ASP A 184 4.30 -21.57 -4.84
CA ASP A 184 5.73 -21.76 -5.06
C ASP A 184 6.52 -21.36 -3.81
N GLU A 185 7.08 -22.34 -3.11
CA GLU A 185 7.81 -22.13 -1.86
C GLU A 185 9.17 -21.44 -2.08
N SER A 186 9.72 -21.43 -3.29
CA SER A 186 11.06 -20.90 -3.57
C SER A 186 11.06 -19.43 -4.02
N HIS A 187 9.97 -18.92 -4.61
CA HIS A 187 9.88 -17.59 -5.20
C HIS A 187 8.67 -16.80 -4.67
N ALA A 188 8.82 -15.49 -4.64
CA ALA A 188 7.77 -14.53 -4.33
C ALA A 188 7.61 -13.57 -5.52
N ASP A 189 7.16 -14.12 -6.67
CA ASP A 189 7.01 -13.37 -7.92
C ASP A 189 5.74 -12.51 -7.87
N ASP A 190 5.87 -11.21 -8.14
CA ASP A 190 4.73 -10.31 -8.27
C ASP A 190 4.40 -10.10 -9.75
N LEU A 191 3.11 -9.97 -10.07
CA LEU A 191 2.62 -9.59 -11.39
C LEU A 191 2.29 -8.09 -11.39
N LEU A 192 2.91 -7.32 -12.27
CA LEU A 192 2.45 -5.99 -12.64
C LEU A 192 1.71 -6.08 -13.98
N MET A 193 0.42 -5.75 -13.99
CA MET A 193 -0.38 -5.54 -15.18
C MET A 193 -0.52 -4.05 -15.41
N LEU A 194 0.05 -3.53 -16.50
CA LEU A 194 -0.07 -2.13 -16.89
C LEU A 194 -1.41 -1.83 -17.56
N GLU A 195 -1.82 -0.58 -17.56
CA GLU A 195 -3.09 -0.10 -18.14
C GLU A 195 -3.26 -0.51 -19.63
N ASN A 196 -2.16 -0.67 -20.37
CA ASN A 196 -2.16 -1.13 -21.76
C ASN A 196 -2.26 -2.65 -21.92
N GLY A 197 -2.41 -3.41 -20.82
CA GLY A 197 -2.45 -4.88 -20.81
C GLY A 197 -1.08 -5.55 -20.81
N GLU A 198 0.01 -4.81 -20.78
CA GLU A 198 1.35 -5.36 -20.68
C GLU A 198 1.58 -6.03 -19.31
N GLN A 199 2.11 -7.26 -19.33
CA GLN A 199 2.37 -8.08 -18.14
C GLN A 199 3.87 -8.09 -17.83
N ILE A 200 4.21 -7.68 -16.62
CA ILE A 200 5.59 -7.64 -16.14
C ILE A 200 5.70 -8.49 -14.88
N TRP A 201 6.52 -9.55 -14.93
CA TRP A 201 6.82 -10.38 -13.77
C TRP A 201 8.05 -9.86 -13.02
N LEU A 202 7.86 -9.55 -11.75
CA LEU A 202 8.91 -9.09 -10.84
C LEU A 202 9.36 -10.28 -9.98
N ARG A 203 10.37 -10.99 -10.47
CA ARG A 203 10.89 -12.19 -9.80
C ARG A 203 11.69 -11.82 -8.55
N SER A 204 11.52 -12.61 -7.50
CA SER A 204 12.33 -12.51 -6.29
C SER A 204 12.37 -13.84 -5.54
N GLU A 205 13.50 -14.10 -4.90
CA GLU A 205 13.62 -15.19 -3.95
C GLU A 205 12.72 -14.94 -2.74
N ARG A 206 12.14 -16.02 -2.20
CA ARG A 206 11.43 -15.96 -0.95
C ARG A 206 12.43 -15.87 0.20
N ILE A 207 12.26 -14.90 1.07
CA ILE A 207 13.08 -14.71 2.26
C ILE A 207 12.33 -15.32 3.45
N ASP A 208 12.93 -16.31 4.10
CA ASP A 208 12.36 -16.89 5.32
C ASP A 208 12.65 -15.97 6.51
N THR A 209 11.62 -15.23 6.93
CA THR A 209 11.72 -14.29 8.05
C THR A 209 10.37 -14.05 8.71
N LYS A 210 10.39 -13.76 10.01
CA LYS A 210 9.23 -13.29 10.76
C LYS A 210 9.06 -11.77 10.72
N GLU A 211 10.05 -11.03 10.21
CA GLU A 211 10.05 -9.56 10.15
C GLU A 211 9.34 -9.05 8.89
N THR A 212 8.06 -9.36 8.78
CA THR A 212 7.23 -9.06 7.62
C THR A 212 6.09 -8.09 7.94
N HIS A 213 6.04 -7.53 9.17
CA HIS A 213 5.03 -6.57 9.56
C HIS A 213 5.25 -5.24 8.82
N GLY A 214 4.19 -4.77 8.15
CA GLY A 214 4.22 -3.55 7.34
C GLY A 214 4.77 -3.69 5.93
N THR A 215 5.06 -4.92 5.44
CA THR A 215 5.55 -5.15 4.07
C THR A 215 4.63 -4.53 3.01
N GLY A 216 3.31 -4.73 3.09
CA GLY A 216 2.34 -4.16 2.15
C GLY A 216 2.34 -2.64 2.17
N CYS A 217 2.24 -2.05 3.37
CA CYS A 217 2.27 -0.60 3.56
C CYS A 217 3.55 0.01 2.98
N THR A 218 4.72 -0.56 3.31
CA THR A 218 6.03 -0.11 2.82
C THR A 218 6.11 -0.18 1.29
N PHE A 219 5.64 -1.28 0.69
CA PHE A 219 5.65 -1.45 -0.77
C PHE A 219 4.80 -0.39 -1.47
N ALA A 220 3.54 -0.22 -1.05
CA ALA A 220 2.63 0.76 -1.63
C ALA A 220 3.10 2.21 -1.40
N ALA A 221 3.65 2.51 -0.21
CA ALA A 221 4.22 3.82 0.10
C ALA A 221 5.44 4.14 -0.78
N CYS A 222 6.30 3.15 -1.06
CA CYS A 222 7.42 3.35 -1.97
C CYS A 222 6.95 3.66 -3.40
N ILE A 223 5.92 2.96 -3.92
CA ILE A 223 5.31 3.28 -5.21
C ILE A 223 4.80 4.72 -5.23
N ALA A 224 4.07 5.14 -4.19
CA ALA A 224 3.55 6.51 -4.11
C ALA A 224 4.67 7.56 -4.06
N ALA A 225 5.75 7.28 -3.33
CA ALA A 225 6.92 8.16 -3.29
C ALA A 225 7.56 8.33 -4.67
N GLU A 226 7.75 7.24 -5.40
CA GLU A 226 8.37 7.28 -6.74
C GLU A 226 7.46 7.96 -7.78
N LEU A 227 6.15 7.69 -7.75
CA LEU A 227 5.17 8.43 -8.57
C LEU A 227 5.16 9.93 -8.24
N GLY A 228 5.27 10.28 -6.96
CA GLY A 228 5.38 11.67 -6.51
C GLY A 228 6.63 12.39 -7.02
N LYS A 229 7.70 11.66 -7.34
CA LYS A 229 8.90 12.17 -8.02
C LYS A 229 8.73 12.29 -9.53
N GLY A 230 7.65 11.76 -10.11
CA GLY A 230 7.37 11.76 -11.54
C GLY A 230 7.91 10.55 -12.31
N HIS A 231 8.31 9.48 -11.62
CA HIS A 231 8.67 8.22 -12.28
C HIS A 231 7.44 7.52 -12.88
N SER A 232 7.65 6.69 -13.87
CA SER A 232 6.61 5.84 -14.46
C SER A 232 6.11 4.81 -13.46
N VAL A 233 4.93 4.21 -13.72
CA VAL A 233 4.38 3.13 -12.90
C VAL A 233 5.34 1.95 -12.82
N GLU A 234 5.91 1.53 -13.96
CA GLU A 234 6.86 0.41 -14.00
C GLU A 234 8.10 0.69 -13.15
N GLU A 235 8.75 1.84 -13.32
CA GLU A 235 9.93 2.24 -12.56
C GLU A 235 9.63 2.30 -11.05
N SER A 236 8.47 2.86 -10.68
CA SER A 236 8.02 2.97 -9.30
C SER A 236 7.81 1.61 -8.66
N VAL A 237 7.18 0.66 -9.36
CA VAL A 237 6.94 -0.70 -8.86
C VAL A 237 8.25 -1.49 -8.79
N ARG A 238 9.14 -1.37 -9.77
CA ARG A 238 10.48 -2.02 -9.74
C ARG A 238 11.32 -1.50 -8.56
N THR A 239 11.30 -0.21 -8.30
CA THR A 239 11.98 0.40 -7.15
C THR A 239 11.39 -0.10 -5.84
N ALA A 240 10.06 -0.13 -5.72
CA ALA A 240 9.38 -0.63 -4.53
C ALA A 240 9.70 -2.12 -4.26
N LYS A 241 9.81 -2.95 -5.32
CA LYS A 241 10.21 -4.36 -5.18
C LYS A 241 11.64 -4.49 -4.61
N LYS A 242 12.59 -3.70 -5.11
CA LYS A 242 13.96 -3.68 -4.58
C LYS A 242 14.00 -3.17 -3.14
N PHE A 243 13.27 -2.09 -2.86
CA PHE A 243 13.19 -1.49 -1.53
C PHE A 243 12.67 -2.49 -0.49
N ILE A 244 11.55 -3.16 -0.78
CA ILE A 244 10.98 -4.12 0.16
C ILE A 244 11.82 -5.38 0.33
N GLN A 245 12.53 -5.84 -0.70
CA GLN A 245 13.44 -6.96 -0.59
C GLN A 245 14.63 -6.65 0.32
N ALA A 246 15.25 -5.48 0.18
CA ALA A 246 16.30 -5.02 1.09
C ALA A 246 15.76 -4.94 2.53
N ALA A 247 14.58 -4.35 2.71
CA ALA A 247 13.95 -4.18 4.03
C ALA A 247 13.64 -5.51 4.73
N ILE A 248 13.20 -6.53 3.99
CA ILE A 248 12.88 -7.86 4.55
C ILE A 248 14.16 -8.68 4.81
N ARG A 249 15.19 -8.54 3.97
CA ARG A 249 16.46 -9.27 4.11
C ARG A 249 17.25 -8.83 5.33
N SER A 250 17.10 -7.61 5.77
CA SER A 250 17.86 -7.01 6.87
C SER A 250 17.07 -7.05 8.18
N HIS A 251 17.47 -7.95 9.07
CA HIS A 251 16.82 -8.15 10.36
C HIS A 251 17.04 -7.00 11.34
N LEU A 252 15.97 -6.60 12.05
CA LEU A 252 16.02 -5.60 13.13
C LEU A 252 16.03 -6.23 14.53
N GLY A 253 15.43 -7.42 14.70
CA GLY A 253 15.31 -8.09 15.98
C GLY A 253 14.44 -7.34 17.00
N ILE A 254 13.40 -6.62 16.53
CA ILE A 254 12.54 -5.76 17.36
C ILE A 254 11.22 -6.48 17.70
N GLY A 255 10.89 -6.51 18.99
CA GLY A 255 9.67 -7.12 19.52
C GLY A 255 9.75 -8.65 19.64
N HIS A 256 8.65 -9.26 20.07
CA HIS A 256 8.59 -10.70 20.34
C HIS A 256 7.69 -11.48 19.37
N GLY A 257 6.98 -10.79 18.48
CA GLY A 257 6.08 -11.36 17.47
C GLY A 257 6.60 -11.17 16.06
N HIS A 258 5.70 -10.79 15.14
CA HIS A 258 6.10 -10.42 13.79
C HIS A 258 6.79 -9.05 13.81
N GLY A 259 8.11 -9.06 13.61
CA GLY A 259 8.93 -7.84 13.60
C GLY A 259 8.63 -6.93 12.41
N PRO A 260 8.94 -5.62 12.52
CA PRO A 260 8.80 -4.67 11.44
C PRO A 260 9.89 -4.85 10.38
N THR A 261 9.61 -4.45 9.15
CA THR A 261 10.60 -4.37 8.08
C THR A 261 11.63 -3.27 8.34
N ASN A 262 12.87 -3.46 7.87
CA ASN A 262 13.96 -2.49 8.05
C ASN A 262 13.96 -1.43 6.94
N HIS A 263 13.34 -0.28 7.17
CA HIS A 263 13.24 0.79 6.19
C HIS A 263 14.59 1.43 5.82
N TRP A 264 15.62 1.35 6.65
CA TRP A 264 16.96 1.89 6.37
C TRP A 264 17.80 1.01 5.41
N ALA A 265 17.43 -0.26 5.24
CA ALA A 265 18.26 -1.23 4.56
C ALA A 265 18.59 -0.85 3.11
N TYR A 266 17.60 -0.37 2.36
CA TYR A 266 17.78 -0.02 0.95
C TYR A 266 18.80 1.10 0.74
N ARG A 267 18.77 2.14 1.56
CA ARG A 267 19.74 3.24 1.48
C ARG A 267 21.16 2.75 1.79
N LYS A 268 21.30 1.95 2.86
CA LYS A 268 22.60 1.40 3.28
C LYS A 268 23.25 0.45 2.27
N GLU A 269 22.46 -0.17 1.40
CA GLU A 269 22.98 -1.02 0.31
C GLU A 269 23.50 -0.19 -0.88
N HIS A 270 23.16 1.11 -0.95
CA HIS A 270 23.46 2.00 -2.06
C HIS A 270 24.38 3.18 -1.68
N GLU A 271 24.76 3.31 -0.41
CA GLU A 271 25.85 4.19 0.08
C GLU A 271 27.22 3.47 0.03
#